data_e6ed53a0f76c6a2e16556ff7e726f370
#
_entry.id   e6ed53a0f76c6a2e16556ff7e726f370
#
_cell.length_a   1.000
_cell.length_b   1.000
_cell.length_c   1.000
_cell.angle_alpha   90.00
_cell.angle_beta   90.00
_cell.angle_gamma   90.00
#
_symmetry.space_group_name_H-M   'P 1'
#
loop_
_entity.id
_entity.type
_entity.pdbx_description
1 polymer ?
#
loop_
_entity_poly.entity_id
_entity_poly.type
_entity_poly.pdbx_seq_one_letter_code
_entity_poly.pdbx_strand_id
1 'polypeptide(L)'
;LIEKGFAYRCFCTPERLNQLRASQMANKETPRYDGHCLSLSPEESAQRAKSEPFVVRMKIPESGECTFTDELRGEVTIDWTQIDHQVIRKTDGFPTYHLANVVDDHYMGISHVIRGEEWISSTPKHVLLYQYLGWDAPEFVHLPLLRNPDKSKLSKRKNPTSIFYFRDAGYLPEALINYLGMMGYTLPDQREIFSLGELSESFDIKRISLGGPIFDLAKLKWLNGRYLREQLQPEEVVERLQAWKANPDFLGKILPLALQRLETFSDFFPLAQFLLSEQPEFDLETLTGKLQPDQPAKLLKIAEWELEKANHWDRQTLSSIFQNISETEEIKLKHLMPLFFVAMSGAPVSLPLFDGLALLGPDLTRVRLRKAINQLGESGNGLSKKGLKALEKDYTARYGSRID
;
A
#
# COMPACT_ATOMS: atom_id res chain seq x y z
N LEU A 1 34.05 6.13 -2.04
CA LEU A 1 33.77 5.49 -3.33
C LEU A 1 34.27 6.30 -4.52
N ILE A 2 34.07 7.64 -4.55
CA ILE A 2 34.55 8.51 -5.63
C ILE A 2 36.09 8.44 -5.73
N GLU A 3 36.80 8.58 -4.62
CA GLU A 3 38.26 8.54 -4.57
C GLU A 3 38.85 7.20 -5.04
N LYS A 4 38.11 6.12 -4.80
CA LYS A 4 38.47 4.75 -5.24
C LYS A 4 38.06 4.48 -6.71
N GLY A 5 37.38 5.41 -7.38
CA GLY A 5 36.90 5.24 -8.76
C GLY A 5 35.67 4.32 -8.91
N PHE A 6 34.99 3.98 -7.81
CA PHE A 6 33.78 3.14 -7.79
C PHE A 6 32.48 3.93 -7.95
N ALA A 7 32.56 5.25 -7.83
CA ALA A 7 31.47 6.18 -8.07
C ALA A 7 31.98 7.45 -8.75
N TYR A 8 31.09 8.21 -9.35
CA TYR A 8 31.41 9.45 -10.04
C TYR A 8 30.32 10.51 -9.89
N ARG A 9 30.69 11.77 -10.04
CA ARG A 9 29.76 12.90 -10.02
C ARG A 9 29.07 13.03 -11.37
N CYS A 10 27.75 13.18 -11.35
CA CYS A 10 26.94 13.39 -12.54
C CYS A 10 26.28 14.77 -12.48
N PHE A 11 26.55 15.61 -13.46
CA PHE A 11 26.09 16.98 -13.58
C PHE A 11 24.93 17.14 -14.60
N CYS A 12 24.33 16.02 -15.05
CA CYS A 12 23.21 16.05 -15.98
C CYS A 12 21.98 16.70 -15.36
N THR A 13 21.39 17.66 -16.08
CA THR A 13 20.15 18.31 -15.67
C THR A 13 18.93 17.40 -15.87
N PRO A 14 17.83 17.64 -15.14
CA PRO A 14 16.57 16.93 -15.35
C PRO A 14 16.08 16.97 -16.79
N GLU A 15 16.23 18.12 -17.47
CA GLU A 15 15.81 18.32 -18.85
C GLU A 15 16.56 17.38 -19.80
N ARG A 16 17.91 17.31 -19.66
CA ARG A 16 18.73 16.38 -20.45
C ARG A 16 18.32 14.92 -20.23
N LEU A 17 18.12 14.54 -18.96
CA LEU A 17 17.73 13.17 -18.64
C LEU A 17 16.32 12.82 -19.17
N ASN A 18 15.39 13.78 -19.18
CA ASN A 18 14.06 13.60 -19.75
C ASN A 18 14.11 13.47 -21.28
N GLN A 19 14.94 14.27 -21.95
CA GLN A 19 15.17 14.16 -23.40
C GLN A 19 15.78 12.80 -23.76
N LEU A 20 16.79 12.33 -23.01
CA LEU A 20 17.39 11.01 -23.20
C LEU A 20 16.34 9.89 -23.09
N ARG A 21 15.53 9.91 -22.04
CA ARG A 21 14.45 8.93 -21.83
C ARG A 21 13.43 8.96 -22.98
N ALA A 22 13.01 10.17 -23.39
CA ALA A 22 12.06 10.32 -24.49
C ALA A 22 12.60 9.74 -25.81
N SER A 23 13.88 9.98 -26.11
CA SER A 23 14.55 9.44 -27.30
C SER A 23 14.64 7.91 -27.25
N GLN A 24 15.06 7.34 -26.11
CA GLN A 24 15.14 5.88 -25.92
C GLN A 24 13.76 5.22 -26.05
N MET A 25 12.72 5.82 -25.44
CA MET A 25 11.34 5.30 -25.58
C MET A 25 10.84 5.38 -27.04
N ALA A 26 11.15 6.44 -27.77
CA ALA A 26 10.79 6.56 -29.19
C ALA A 26 11.47 5.46 -30.04
N ASN A 27 12.69 5.10 -29.69
CA ASN A 27 13.46 4.03 -30.32
C ASN A 27 13.09 2.62 -29.81
N LYS A 28 12.14 2.49 -28.88
CA LYS A 28 11.77 1.24 -28.21
C LYS A 28 12.92 0.60 -27.40
N GLU A 29 13.84 1.41 -26.93
CA GLU A 29 14.94 1.00 -26.05
C GLU A 29 14.49 1.10 -24.59
N THR A 30 15.07 0.29 -23.70
CA THR A 30 14.86 0.42 -22.27
C THR A 30 15.50 1.71 -21.74
N PRO A 31 14.75 2.64 -21.13
CA PRO A 31 15.31 3.88 -20.61
C PRO A 31 16.39 3.61 -19.55
N ARG A 32 17.59 4.11 -19.81
CA ARG A 32 18.73 4.05 -18.88
C ARG A 32 19.65 5.24 -19.05
N TYR A 33 20.47 5.51 -18.04
CA TYR A 33 21.49 6.56 -18.12
C TYR A 33 22.60 6.17 -19.11
N ASP A 34 23.01 7.10 -19.95
CA ASP A 34 23.97 6.89 -21.05
C ASP A 34 25.45 7.01 -20.65
N GLY A 35 25.74 7.16 -19.36
CA GLY A 35 27.13 7.29 -18.89
C GLY A 35 27.82 8.62 -19.20
N HIS A 36 27.10 9.64 -19.68
CA HIS A 36 27.67 10.90 -20.19
C HIS A 36 28.75 11.53 -19.28
N CYS A 37 28.54 11.54 -17.95
CA CYS A 37 29.52 12.12 -17.03
C CYS A 37 30.60 11.12 -16.57
N LEU A 38 30.56 9.88 -17.04
CA LEU A 38 31.57 8.87 -16.72
C LEU A 38 32.94 9.17 -17.38
N SER A 39 32.91 9.88 -18.53
CA SER A 39 34.11 10.28 -19.29
C SER A 39 34.84 11.50 -18.75
N LEU A 40 34.29 12.19 -17.74
CA LEU A 40 34.94 13.35 -17.11
C LEU A 40 36.19 12.92 -16.33
N SER A 41 37.29 13.70 -16.49
CA SER A 41 38.48 13.47 -15.68
C SER A 41 38.19 13.74 -14.18
N PRO A 42 38.94 13.12 -13.24
CA PRO A 42 38.80 13.43 -11.82
C PRO A 42 38.99 14.92 -11.50
N GLU A 43 39.92 15.59 -12.18
CA GLU A 43 40.24 17.02 -12.02
C GLU A 43 39.08 17.88 -12.49
N GLU A 44 38.55 17.62 -13.68
CA GLU A 44 37.39 18.34 -14.24
C GLU A 44 36.18 18.14 -13.37
N SER A 45 35.88 16.89 -12.97
CA SER A 45 34.79 16.55 -12.06
C SER A 45 34.89 17.27 -10.71
N ALA A 46 36.12 17.36 -10.14
CA ALA A 46 36.34 18.05 -8.88
C ALA A 46 36.22 19.58 -9.03
N GLN A 47 36.64 20.14 -10.16
CA GLN A 47 36.52 21.57 -10.45
C GLN A 47 35.03 21.98 -10.61
N ARG A 48 34.26 21.23 -11.39
CA ARG A 48 32.83 21.49 -11.59
C ARG A 48 32.02 21.36 -10.30
N ALA A 49 32.39 20.42 -9.44
CA ALA A 49 31.71 20.22 -8.14
C ALA A 49 31.80 21.41 -7.19
N LYS A 50 32.69 22.38 -7.42
CA LYS A 50 32.81 23.61 -6.62
C LYS A 50 31.68 24.63 -6.93
N SER A 51 31.10 24.57 -8.10
CA SER A 51 30.14 25.59 -8.61
C SER A 51 28.86 25.01 -9.18
N GLU A 52 28.82 23.72 -9.51
CA GLU A 52 27.66 23.09 -10.13
C GLU A 52 27.00 22.06 -9.19
N PRO A 53 25.66 21.97 -9.16
CA PRO A 53 24.98 20.91 -8.46
C PRO A 53 25.23 19.56 -9.14
N PHE A 54 25.39 18.51 -8.36
CA PHE A 54 25.62 17.17 -8.86
C PHE A 54 24.97 16.09 -8.00
N VAL A 55 24.72 14.95 -8.60
CA VAL A 55 24.43 13.69 -7.91
C VAL A 55 25.64 12.76 -7.98
N VAL A 56 25.71 11.78 -7.09
CA VAL A 56 26.74 10.73 -7.18
C VAL A 56 26.08 9.48 -7.74
N ARG A 57 26.69 8.92 -8.79
CA ARG A 57 26.28 7.64 -9.36
C ARG A 57 27.30 6.55 -9.07
N MET A 58 26.80 5.34 -8.81
CA MET A 58 27.64 4.16 -8.73
C MET A 58 28.12 3.76 -10.13
N LYS A 59 29.38 3.44 -10.26
CA LYS A 59 29.93 2.88 -11.50
C LYS A 59 29.54 1.40 -11.59
N ILE A 60 28.97 1.02 -12.72
CA ILE A 60 28.59 -0.37 -13.02
C ILE A 60 29.61 -0.93 -13.99
N PRO A 61 30.03 -2.21 -13.88
CA PRO A 61 30.83 -2.89 -14.89
C PRO A 61 30.16 -2.86 -16.26
N GLU A 62 30.97 -2.65 -17.31
CA GLU A 62 30.45 -2.55 -18.69
C GLU A 62 30.07 -3.90 -19.28
N SER A 63 30.61 -4.99 -18.77
CA SER A 63 30.40 -6.35 -19.25
C SER A 63 30.58 -7.37 -18.13
N GLY A 64 30.13 -8.61 -18.37
CA GLY A 64 30.17 -9.69 -17.41
C GLY A 64 28.87 -9.79 -16.61
N GLU A 65 28.89 -10.56 -15.56
CA GLU A 65 27.71 -10.96 -14.80
C GLU A 65 27.93 -10.77 -13.29
N CYS A 66 26.85 -10.50 -12.59
CA CYS A 66 26.77 -10.58 -11.15
C CYS A 66 26.08 -11.87 -10.75
N THR A 67 26.78 -12.74 -10.06
CA THR A 67 26.21 -13.95 -9.47
C THR A 67 26.14 -13.80 -7.95
N PHE A 68 25.00 -14.12 -7.36
CA PHE A 68 24.79 -14.15 -5.92
C PHE A 68 23.90 -15.34 -5.55
N THR A 69 24.00 -15.80 -4.31
CA THR A 69 23.16 -16.87 -3.78
C THR A 69 21.94 -16.28 -3.11
N ASP A 70 20.78 -16.83 -3.44
CA ASP A 70 19.51 -16.58 -2.75
C ASP A 70 19.09 -17.87 -2.02
N GLU A 71 18.79 -17.77 -0.74
CA GLU A 71 18.45 -18.94 0.10
C GLU A 71 17.29 -19.79 -0.43
N LEU A 72 16.33 -19.17 -1.14
CA LEU A 72 15.15 -19.83 -1.67
C LEU A 72 15.28 -20.21 -3.15
N ARG A 73 16.10 -19.48 -3.91
CA ARG A 73 16.17 -19.60 -5.37
C ARG A 73 17.48 -20.21 -5.86
N GLY A 74 18.43 -20.41 -4.94
CA GLY A 74 19.78 -20.86 -5.29
C GLY A 74 20.60 -19.75 -5.95
N GLU A 75 21.44 -20.11 -6.88
CA GLU A 75 22.30 -19.18 -7.61
C GLU A 75 21.48 -18.35 -8.62
N VAL A 76 21.62 -17.03 -8.53
CA VAL A 76 20.99 -16.06 -9.43
C VAL A 76 22.08 -15.26 -10.14
N THR A 77 22.06 -15.27 -11.46
CA THR A 77 23.02 -14.55 -12.31
C THR A 77 22.30 -13.48 -13.13
N ILE A 78 22.83 -12.27 -13.11
CA ILE A 78 22.30 -11.12 -13.86
C ILE A 78 23.45 -10.42 -14.57
N ASP A 79 23.28 -10.19 -15.88
CA ASP A 79 24.24 -9.49 -16.72
C ASP A 79 24.30 -8.00 -16.32
N TRP A 80 25.51 -7.43 -16.19
CA TRP A 80 25.72 -6.04 -15.84
C TRP A 80 25.12 -5.05 -16.84
N THR A 81 24.98 -5.44 -18.09
CA THR A 81 24.34 -4.61 -19.12
C THR A 81 22.86 -4.33 -18.84
N GLN A 82 22.21 -5.10 -17.95
CA GLN A 82 20.84 -4.89 -17.49
C GLN A 82 20.75 -3.89 -16.33
N ILE A 83 21.88 -3.52 -15.74
CA ILE A 83 21.95 -2.68 -14.54
C ILE A 83 22.30 -1.24 -14.92
N ASP A 84 21.49 -0.28 -14.47
CA ASP A 84 21.73 1.15 -14.68
C ASP A 84 22.71 1.72 -13.65
N HIS A 85 23.46 2.76 -14.05
CA HIS A 85 24.31 3.57 -13.17
C HIS A 85 23.46 4.33 -12.15
N GLN A 86 23.16 3.67 -11.05
CA GLN A 86 22.23 4.15 -10.01
C GLN A 86 22.75 5.40 -9.32
N VAL A 87 21.90 6.40 -9.14
CA VAL A 87 22.18 7.50 -8.21
C VAL A 87 22.21 6.95 -6.79
N ILE A 88 23.32 7.12 -6.10
CA ILE A 88 23.50 6.67 -4.71
C ILE A 88 23.45 7.84 -3.72
N ARG A 89 23.77 9.10 -4.16
CA ARG A 89 23.61 10.32 -3.35
C ARG A 89 22.95 11.41 -4.19
N LYS A 90 21.91 12.02 -3.63
CA LYS A 90 21.15 13.11 -4.24
C LYS A 90 21.88 14.45 -4.13
N THR A 91 21.40 15.45 -4.85
CA THR A 91 21.95 16.82 -4.84
C THR A 91 21.84 17.48 -3.47
N ASP A 92 20.82 17.17 -2.68
CA ASP A 92 20.62 17.64 -1.32
C ASP A 92 21.61 17.01 -0.28
N GLY A 93 22.47 16.08 -0.73
CA GLY A 93 23.43 15.39 0.10
C GLY A 93 22.94 14.08 0.72
N PHE A 94 21.62 13.80 0.67
CA PHE A 94 21.07 12.56 1.23
C PHE A 94 21.35 11.36 0.32
N PRO A 95 21.57 10.17 0.91
CA PRO A 95 21.69 8.93 0.15
C PRO A 95 20.35 8.56 -0.49
N THR A 96 20.43 7.80 -1.57
CA THR A 96 19.24 7.06 -2.04
C THR A 96 19.09 5.75 -1.26
N TYR A 97 17.91 5.13 -1.39
CA TYR A 97 17.61 3.87 -0.71
C TYR A 97 18.71 2.82 -0.87
N HIS A 98 19.24 2.63 -2.06
CA HIS A 98 20.25 1.59 -2.33
C HIS A 98 21.54 1.76 -1.53
N LEU A 99 22.02 2.99 -1.36
CA LEU A 99 23.21 3.23 -0.53
C LEU A 99 22.86 3.17 0.96
N ALA A 100 21.75 3.81 1.37
CA ALA A 100 21.33 3.85 2.76
C ALA A 100 21.11 2.44 3.32
N ASN A 101 20.36 1.61 2.60
CA ASN A 101 20.06 0.25 3.01
C ASN A 101 21.34 -0.59 3.21
N VAL A 102 22.28 -0.58 2.27
CA VAL A 102 23.55 -1.33 2.39
C VAL A 102 24.39 -0.86 3.60
N VAL A 103 24.44 0.45 3.83
CA VAL A 103 25.18 1.04 4.95
C VAL A 103 24.52 0.70 6.29
N ASP A 104 23.21 0.84 6.37
CA ASP A 104 22.45 0.56 7.58
C ASP A 104 22.49 -0.95 7.91
N ASP A 105 22.29 -1.83 6.93
CA ASP A 105 22.37 -3.27 7.11
C ASP A 105 23.75 -3.70 7.64
N HIS A 106 24.82 -3.12 7.10
CA HIS A 106 26.17 -3.42 7.58
C HIS A 106 26.40 -2.99 9.03
N TYR A 107 26.09 -1.72 9.38
CA TYR A 107 26.33 -1.21 10.73
C TYR A 107 25.37 -1.76 11.77
N MET A 108 24.18 -2.20 11.35
CA MET A 108 23.21 -2.88 12.23
C MET A 108 23.51 -4.39 12.37
N GLY A 109 24.50 -4.93 11.65
CA GLY A 109 24.86 -6.34 11.72
C GLY A 109 23.77 -7.27 11.17
N ILE A 110 23.05 -6.85 10.12
CA ILE A 110 22.01 -7.64 9.50
C ILE A 110 22.64 -8.87 8.83
N SER A 111 22.18 -10.05 9.25
CA SER A 111 22.66 -11.32 8.71
C SER A 111 21.91 -11.78 7.47
N HIS A 112 20.58 -11.48 7.38
CA HIS A 112 19.71 -11.89 6.30
C HIS A 112 18.86 -10.72 5.82
N VAL A 113 18.86 -10.45 4.52
CA VAL A 113 17.97 -9.48 3.87
C VAL A 113 16.78 -10.24 3.28
N ILE A 114 15.65 -10.20 4.00
CA ILE A 114 14.40 -10.86 3.61
C ILE A 114 13.46 -9.82 2.99
N ARG A 115 13.09 -9.99 1.71
CA ARG A 115 12.26 -9.01 1.00
C ARG A 115 11.50 -9.65 -0.17
N GLY A 116 10.63 -8.91 -0.84
CA GLY A 116 9.87 -9.40 -1.98
C GLY A 116 10.73 -9.62 -3.24
N GLU A 117 10.32 -10.56 -4.07
CA GLU A 117 11.01 -10.95 -5.31
C GLU A 117 11.19 -9.82 -6.33
N GLU A 118 10.42 -8.73 -6.22
CA GLU A 118 10.61 -7.54 -7.05
C GLU A 118 11.97 -6.87 -6.90
N TRP A 119 12.69 -7.18 -5.83
CA TRP A 119 14.03 -6.64 -5.54
C TRP A 119 15.16 -7.46 -6.12
N ILE A 120 14.90 -8.65 -6.69
CA ILE A 120 15.93 -9.51 -7.29
C ILE A 120 16.75 -8.75 -8.33
N SER A 121 16.09 -7.99 -9.22
CA SER A 121 16.77 -7.21 -10.26
C SER A 121 17.61 -6.05 -9.72
N SER A 122 17.41 -5.64 -8.47
CA SER A 122 18.20 -4.60 -7.78
C SER A 122 19.33 -5.18 -6.92
N THR A 123 19.31 -6.48 -6.63
CA THR A 123 20.31 -7.15 -5.78
C THR A 123 21.74 -7.00 -6.29
N PRO A 124 22.02 -7.06 -7.62
CA PRO A 124 23.37 -6.81 -8.12
C PRO A 124 23.96 -5.46 -7.70
N LYS A 125 23.13 -4.42 -7.58
CA LYS A 125 23.56 -3.09 -7.12
C LYS A 125 24.02 -3.14 -5.66
N HIS A 126 23.33 -3.91 -4.81
CA HIS A 126 23.69 -4.06 -3.40
C HIS A 126 24.94 -4.91 -3.25
N VAL A 127 25.03 -6.04 -3.94
CA VAL A 127 26.25 -6.88 -3.97
C VAL A 127 27.46 -6.06 -4.38
N LEU A 128 27.33 -5.26 -5.44
CA LEU A 128 28.43 -4.40 -5.92
C LEU A 128 28.79 -3.32 -4.90
N LEU A 129 27.81 -2.74 -4.19
CA LEU A 129 28.07 -1.78 -3.12
C LEU A 129 28.84 -2.40 -1.96
N TYR A 130 28.47 -3.61 -1.50
CA TYR A 130 29.22 -4.35 -0.48
C TYR A 130 30.67 -4.57 -0.93
N GLN A 131 30.87 -5.04 -2.17
CA GLN A 131 32.22 -5.23 -2.73
C GLN A 131 33.03 -3.93 -2.79
N TYR A 132 32.43 -2.83 -3.24
CA TYR A 132 33.11 -1.54 -3.35
C TYR A 132 33.47 -0.91 -1.98
N LEU A 133 32.67 -1.22 -0.97
CA LEU A 133 32.92 -0.79 0.41
C LEU A 133 33.90 -1.72 1.12
N GLY A 134 34.15 -2.92 0.59
CA GLY A 134 35.01 -3.93 1.19
C GLY A 134 34.34 -4.64 2.37
N TRP A 135 33.02 -4.81 2.28
CA TRP A 135 32.18 -5.44 3.29
C TRP A 135 31.67 -6.80 2.80
N ASP A 136 31.44 -7.72 3.71
CA ASP A 136 30.75 -8.96 3.43
C ASP A 136 29.25 -8.68 3.25
N ALA A 137 28.66 -9.27 2.20
CA ALA A 137 27.23 -9.15 1.96
C ALA A 137 26.44 -10.10 2.89
N PRO A 138 25.25 -9.71 3.35
CA PRO A 138 24.36 -10.60 4.08
C PRO A 138 23.78 -11.69 3.15
N GLU A 139 23.14 -12.71 3.73
CA GLU A 139 22.36 -13.69 2.99
C GLU A 139 21.11 -13.02 2.39
N PHE A 140 20.79 -13.35 1.15
CA PHE A 140 19.60 -12.81 0.47
C PHE A 140 18.48 -13.83 0.43
N VAL A 141 17.27 -13.37 0.73
CA VAL A 141 16.05 -14.17 0.72
C VAL A 141 14.94 -13.41 0.01
N HIS A 142 14.60 -13.81 -1.21
CA HIS A 142 13.55 -13.15 -1.97
C HIS A 142 12.25 -13.96 -1.94
N LEU A 143 11.31 -13.47 -1.12
CA LEU A 143 9.97 -14.06 -0.95
C LEU A 143 9.08 -13.81 -2.17
N PRO A 144 8.19 -14.75 -2.51
CA PRO A 144 7.21 -14.53 -3.55
C PRO A 144 6.23 -13.43 -3.16
N LEU A 145 5.70 -12.71 -4.16
CA LEU A 145 4.68 -11.68 -3.94
C LEU A 145 3.34 -12.29 -3.60
N LEU A 146 2.66 -11.68 -2.63
CA LEU A 146 1.26 -11.98 -2.36
C LEU A 146 0.39 -11.56 -3.57
N ARG A 147 -0.56 -12.42 -3.92
CA ARG A 147 -1.44 -12.26 -5.08
C ARG A 147 -2.90 -12.19 -4.67
N ASN A 148 -3.68 -11.52 -5.48
CA ASN A 148 -5.14 -11.58 -5.42
C ASN A 148 -5.65 -12.93 -5.94
N PRO A 149 -6.92 -13.31 -5.68
CA PRO A 149 -7.54 -14.50 -6.29
C PRO A 149 -7.46 -14.51 -7.83
N ASP A 150 -7.46 -13.35 -8.49
CA ASP A 150 -7.27 -13.19 -9.93
C ASP A 150 -5.79 -13.31 -10.38
N LYS A 151 -4.90 -13.72 -9.47
CA LYS A 151 -3.44 -13.83 -9.64
C LYS A 151 -2.70 -12.50 -9.89
N SER A 152 -3.38 -11.36 -9.89
CA SER A 152 -2.73 -10.05 -9.94
C SER A 152 -1.96 -9.77 -8.64
N LYS A 153 -0.95 -8.90 -8.68
CA LYS A 153 -0.20 -8.46 -7.48
C LYS A 153 -1.16 -7.84 -6.46
N LEU A 154 -1.04 -8.24 -5.19
CA LEU A 154 -1.75 -7.58 -4.09
C LEU A 154 -1.36 -6.10 -4.04
N SER A 155 -2.35 -5.22 -3.98
CA SER A 155 -2.10 -3.79 -3.95
C SER A 155 -3.08 -3.05 -3.04
N LYS A 156 -2.63 -1.95 -2.45
CA LYS A 156 -3.47 -1.04 -1.64
C LYS A 156 -4.70 -0.52 -2.39
N ARG A 157 -4.62 -0.46 -3.73
CA ARG A 157 -5.73 0.01 -4.58
C ARG A 157 -6.91 -0.97 -4.66
N LYS A 158 -6.68 -2.27 -4.43
CA LYS A 158 -7.72 -3.30 -4.58
C LYS A 158 -8.14 -3.93 -3.25
N ASN A 159 -7.25 -3.95 -2.27
CA ASN A 159 -7.43 -4.71 -1.03
C ASN A 159 -7.10 -3.87 0.20
N PRO A 160 -7.70 -4.18 1.35
CA PRO A 160 -7.21 -3.69 2.63
C PRO A 160 -5.85 -4.32 2.91
N THR A 161 -4.80 -3.49 2.88
CA THR A 161 -3.42 -3.92 3.19
C THR A 161 -2.87 -3.25 4.44
N SER A 162 -3.63 -2.32 5.03
CA SER A 162 -3.29 -1.65 6.28
C SER A 162 -3.62 -2.56 7.47
N ILE A 163 -2.69 -2.70 8.40
CA ILE A 163 -2.93 -3.45 9.65
C ILE A 163 -4.07 -2.81 10.48
N PHE A 164 -4.22 -1.50 10.38
CA PHE A 164 -5.30 -0.78 11.08
C PHE A 164 -6.70 -1.18 10.59
N TYR A 165 -6.84 -1.52 9.29
CA TYR A 165 -8.09 -2.08 8.81
C TYR A 165 -8.50 -3.33 9.57
N PHE A 166 -7.60 -4.30 9.74
CA PHE A 166 -7.89 -5.56 10.42
C PHE A 166 -8.24 -5.33 11.89
N ARG A 167 -7.48 -4.45 12.57
CA ARG A 167 -7.78 -4.05 13.95
C ARG A 167 -9.18 -3.43 14.06
N ASP A 168 -9.47 -2.46 13.20
CA ASP A 168 -10.71 -1.67 13.26
C ASP A 168 -11.93 -2.49 12.80
N ALA A 169 -11.71 -3.50 11.97
CA ALA A 169 -12.70 -4.51 11.57
C ALA A 169 -12.91 -5.62 12.62
N GLY A 170 -12.08 -5.68 13.67
CA GLY A 170 -12.23 -6.64 14.78
C GLY A 170 -11.58 -7.99 14.56
N TYR A 171 -10.55 -8.06 13.70
CA TYR A 171 -9.74 -9.26 13.60
C TYR A 171 -8.80 -9.38 14.81
N LEU A 172 -8.62 -10.61 15.29
CA LEU A 172 -7.66 -10.91 16.34
C LEU A 172 -6.23 -10.86 15.81
N PRO A 173 -5.28 -10.23 16.52
CA PRO A 173 -3.87 -10.21 16.10
C PRO A 173 -3.30 -11.61 15.89
N GLU A 174 -3.63 -12.55 16.76
CA GLU A 174 -3.18 -13.93 16.73
C GLU A 174 -3.65 -14.64 15.44
N ALA A 175 -4.91 -14.44 15.06
CA ALA A 175 -5.46 -15.01 13.83
C ALA A 175 -4.80 -14.40 12.58
N LEU A 176 -4.52 -13.09 12.58
CA LEU A 176 -3.82 -12.44 11.49
C LEU A 176 -2.38 -12.91 11.35
N ILE A 177 -1.64 -13.03 12.47
CA ILE A 177 -0.26 -13.56 12.49
C ILE A 177 -0.24 -15.00 11.99
N ASN A 178 -1.14 -15.86 12.48
CA ASN A 178 -1.23 -17.24 12.00
C ASN A 178 -1.52 -17.29 10.49
N TYR A 179 -2.48 -16.49 10.01
CA TYR A 179 -2.81 -16.42 8.59
C TYR A 179 -1.63 -15.98 7.73
N LEU A 180 -0.88 -14.94 8.16
CA LEU A 180 0.32 -14.48 7.47
C LEU A 180 1.42 -15.56 7.51
N GLY A 181 1.57 -16.29 8.61
CA GLY A 181 2.49 -17.42 8.73
C GLY A 181 2.19 -18.56 7.75
N MET A 182 0.92 -18.70 7.33
CA MET A 182 0.53 -19.67 6.30
C MET A 182 0.81 -19.21 4.87
N MET A 183 1.20 -17.93 4.67
CA MET A 183 1.44 -17.38 3.33
C MET A 183 2.75 -17.92 2.74
N GLY A 184 2.63 -19.00 1.96
CA GLY A 184 3.76 -19.67 1.34
C GLY A 184 4.52 -20.64 2.27
N TYR A 185 4.04 -20.86 3.50
CA TYR A 185 4.64 -21.78 4.45
C TYR A 185 3.60 -22.77 5.00
N THR A 186 4.04 -23.98 5.29
CA THR A 186 3.22 -25.02 5.92
C THR A 186 4.02 -25.68 7.03
N LEU A 187 3.44 -25.77 8.24
CA LEU A 187 4.06 -26.46 9.36
C LEU A 187 4.37 -27.94 9.00
N PRO A 188 5.38 -28.57 9.64
CA PRO A 188 5.72 -29.97 9.40
C PRO A 188 4.56 -30.94 9.56
N ASP A 189 3.68 -30.70 10.52
CA ASP A 189 2.50 -31.49 10.83
C ASP A 189 1.23 -31.09 10.06
N GLN A 190 1.35 -30.10 9.16
CA GLN A 190 0.29 -29.58 8.26
C GLN A 190 -0.93 -28.97 8.97
N ARG A 191 -0.86 -28.69 10.27
CA ARG A 191 -1.96 -28.03 10.97
C ARG A 191 -2.07 -26.56 10.54
N GLU A 192 -3.29 -26.04 10.53
CA GLU A 192 -3.59 -24.68 10.09
C GLU A 192 -3.67 -23.68 11.27
N ILE A 193 -3.90 -24.14 12.50
CA ILE A 193 -3.93 -23.30 13.70
C ILE A 193 -2.65 -23.51 14.49
N PHE A 194 -1.93 -22.43 14.71
CA PHE A 194 -0.69 -22.40 15.46
C PHE A 194 -0.40 -21.01 16.02
N SER A 195 0.28 -20.97 17.14
CA SER A 195 0.79 -19.73 17.72
C SER A 195 2.06 -19.25 17.03
N LEU A 196 2.42 -17.98 17.24
CA LEU A 196 3.70 -17.44 16.77
C LEU A 196 4.90 -18.21 17.38
N GLY A 197 4.79 -18.65 18.64
CA GLY A 197 5.81 -19.46 19.29
C GLY A 197 6.06 -20.78 18.56
N GLU A 198 5.00 -21.54 18.31
CA GLU A 198 5.08 -22.82 17.58
C GLU A 198 5.60 -22.65 16.13
N LEU A 199 5.20 -21.57 15.45
CA LEU A 199 5.77 -21.22 14.14
C LEU A 199 7.26 -20.97 14.27
N SER A 200 7.68 -20.16 15.24
CA SER A 200 9.09 -19.78 15.44
C SER A 200 9.99 -20.99 15.73
N GLU A 201 9.50 -21.95 16.53
CA GLU A 201 10.24 -23.17 16.88
C GLU A 201 10.41 -24.13 15.69
N SER A 202 9.46 -24.14 14.77
CA SER A 202 9.46 -25.06 13.61
C SER A 202 9.83 -24.40 12.29
N PHE A 203 10.09 -23.08 12.31
CA PHE A 203 10.35 -22.31 11.09
C PHE A 203 11.66 -22.71 10.44
N ASP A 204 11.60 -23.04 9.18
CA ASP A 204 12.74 -23.24 8.30
C ASP A 204 12.52 -22.44 7.00
N ILE A 205 13.35 -21.44 6.78
CA ILE A 205 13.25 -20.54 5.63
C ILE A 205 13.26 -21.28 4.29
N LYS A 206 14.01 -22.39 4.20
CA LYS A 206 14.13 -23.23 2.99
C LYS A 206 12.84 -23.97 2.62
N ARG A 207 11.86 -24.00 3.52
CA ARG A 207 10.55 -24.60 3.27
C ARG A 207 9.53 -23.64 2.71
N ILE A 208 9.89 -22.36 2.52
CA ILE A 208 8.99 -21.37 1.91
C ILE A 208 8.75 -21.74 0.45
N SER A 209 7.49 -21.85 0.07
CA SER A 209 7.06 -22.09 -1.31
C SER A 209 7.27 -20.87 -2.18
N LEU A 210 7.87 -21.02 -3.35
CA LEU A 210 8.05 -19.95 -4.34
C LEU A 210 6.79 -19.65 -5.18
N GLY A 211 5.74 -20.47 -5.05
CA GLY A 211 4.44 -20.15 -5.63
C GLY A 211 3.82 -18.95 -4.93
N GLY A 212 3.54 -17.84 -5.64
CA GLY A 212 2.97 -16.65 -5.04
C GLY A 212 1.65 -16.95 -4.32
N PRO A 213 1.58 -16.87 -2.98
CA PRO A 213 0.40 -17.22 -2.21
C PRO A 213 -0.75 -16.25 -2.45
N ILE A 214 -1.97 -16.78 -2.44
CA ILE A 214 -3.19 -15.98 -2.63
C ILE A 214 -3.63 -15.44 -1.28
N PHE A 215 -3.77 -14.12 -1.18
CA PHE A 215 -4.33 -13.45 -0.03
C PHE A 215 -5.86 -13.49 -0.13
N ASP A 216 -6.47 -14.39 0.64
CA ASP A 216 -7.91 -14.66 0.68
C ASP A 216 -8.51 -14.18 2.00
N LEU A 217 -9.28 -13.09 1.93
CA LEU A 217 -9.97 -12.52 3.09
C LEU A 217 -11.04 -13.45 3.67
N ALA A 218 -11.67 -14.29 2.84
CA ALA A 218 -12.65 -15.25 3.33
C ALA A 218 -11.97 -16.32 4.19
N LYS A 219 -10.80 -16.81 3.77
CA LYS A 219 -9.98 -17.73 4.58
C LYS A 219 -9.52 -17.09 5.88
N LEU A 220 -9.06 -15.83 5.85
CA LEU A 220 -8.68 -15.11 7.07
C LEU A 220 -9.87 -14.94 8.02
N LYS A 221 -11.05 -14.57 7.51
CA LYS A 221 -12.26 -14.42 8.30
C LYS A 221 -12.70 -15.75 8.93
N TRP A 222 -12.64 -16.83 8.18
CA TRP A 222 -12.90 -18.17 8.69
C TRP A 222 -11.91 -18.55 9.80
N LEU A 223 -10.61 -18.34 9.60
CA LEU A 223 -9.58 -18.61 10.60
C LEU A 223 -9.80 -17.78 11.88
N ASN A 224 -10.09 -16.48 11.73
CA ASN A 224 -10.41 -15.60 12.85
C ASN A 224 -11.62 -16.10 13.64
N GLY A 225 -12.66 -16.58 12.94
CA GLY A 225 -13.82 -17.20 13.58
C GLY A 225 -13.47 -18.47 14.37
N ARG A 226 -12.52 -19.27 13.91
CA ARG A 226 -12.01 -20.42 14.65
C ARG A 226 -11.28 -19.99 15.93
N TYR A 227 -10.43 -18.96 15.86
CA TYR A 227 -9.77 -18.40 17.05
C TYR A 227 -10.79 -17.93 18.10
N LEU A 228 -11.83 -17.19 17.67
CA LEU A 228 -12.88 -16.71 18.58
C LEU A 228 -13.66 -17.84 19.26
N ARG A 229 -13.90 -18.97 18.56
CA ARG A 229 -14.73 -20.07 19.09
C ARG A 229 -13.94 -21.18 19.76
N GLU A 230 -12.70 -21.41 19.34
CA GLU A 230 -11.94 -22.60 19.71
C GLU A 230 -10.72 -22.31 20.57
N GLN A 231 -10.19 -21.07 20.52
CA GLN A 231 -8.95 -20.72 21.21
C GLN A 231 -9.16 -19.76 22.38
N LEU A 232 -10.30 -19.05 22.44
CA LEU A 232 -10.61 -18.11 23.50
C LEU A 232 -11.75 -18.63 24.39
N GLN A 233 -11.64 -18.34 25.69
CA GLN A 233 -12.77 -18.55 26.61
C GLN A 233 -13.79 -17.39 26.48
N PRO A 234 -15.07 -17.59 26.82
CA PRO A 234 -16.10 -16.55 26.73
C PRO A 234 -15.71 -15.23 27.41
N GLU A 235 -15.05 -15.33 28.57
CA GLU A 235 -14.58 -14.18 29.35
C GLU A 235 -13.55 -13.38 28.61
N GLU A 236 -12.59 -14.04 27.93
CA GLU A 236 -11.56 -13.40 27.10
C GLU A 236 -12.20 -12.73 25.88
N VAL A 237 -13.23 -13.33 25.28
CA VAL A 237 -13.98 -12.71 24.18
C VAL A 237 -14.65 -11.41 24.63
N VAL A 238 -15.24 -11.40 25.84
CA VAL A 238 -15.83 -10.17 26.41
C VAL A 238 -14.78 -9.09 26.61
N GLU A 239 -13.61 -9.43 27.18
CA GLU A 239 -12.51 -8.48 27.37
C GLU A 239 -12.01 -7.92 26.03
N ARG A 240 -11.84 -8.77 25.02
CA ARG A 240 -11.42 -8.35 23.67
C ARG A 240 -12.44 -7.44 22.99
N LEU A 241 -13.74 -7.76 23.14
CA LEU A 241 -14.83 -6.95 22.62
C LEU A 241 -14.87 -5.57 23.29
N GLN A 242 -14.69 -5.52 24.60
CA GLN A 242 -14.58 -4.25 25.33
C GLN A 242 -13.36 -3.45 24.88
N ALA A 243 -12.19 -4.07 24.80
CA ALA A 243 -10.97 -3.40 24.33
C ALA A 243 -11.10 -2.87 22.89
N TRP A 244 -11.85 -3.57 22.03
CA TRP A 244 -12.03 -3.18 20.63
C TRP A 244 -12.89 -1.93 20.49
N LYS A 245 -14.20 -2.00 20.75
CA LYS A 245 -15.13 -0.86 20.52
C LYS A 245 -16.22 -0.71 21.58
N ALA A 246 -16.32 -1.63 22.54
CA ALA A 246 -17.31 -1.55 23.59
C ALA A 246 -16.75 -0.91 24.88
N ASN A 247 -15.82 0.02 24.74
CA ASN A 247 -15.19 0.73 25.86
C ASN A 247 -15.73 2.15 26.02
N PRO A 248 -15.62 2.74 27.23
CA PRO A 248 -16.11 4.08 27.50
C PRO A 248 -15.53 5.17 26.60
N ASP A 249 -14.26 5.04 26.19
CA ASP A 249 -13.58 6.04 25.35
C ASP A 249 -14.17 6.10 23.94
N PHE A 250 -14.44 4.93 23.34
CA PHE A 250 -15.05 4.86 22.01
C PHE A 250 -16.53 5.25 22.06
N LEU A 251 -17.27 4.73 23.02
CA LEU A 251 -18.68 5.07 23.22
C LEU A 251 -18.85 6.57 23.54
N GLY A 252 -17.92 7.13 24.33
CA GLY A 252 -17.90 8.56 24.65
C GLY A 252 -17.69 9.48 23.44
N LYS A 253 -17.03 8.99 22.38
CA LYS A 253 -16.90 9.73 21.11
C LYS A 253 -18.14 9.64 20.23
N ILE A 254 -18.90 8.55 20.32
CA ILE A 254 -20.12 8.33 19.53
C ILE A 254 -21.32 9.03 20.19
N LEU A 255 -21.41 8.97 21.52
CA LEU A 255 -22.59 9.40 22.28
C LEU A 255 -22.99 10.85 21.97
N PRO A 256 -22.09 11.84 21.91
CA PRO A 256 -22.46 13.23 21.57
C PRO A 256 -23.13 13.37 20.21
N LEU A 257 -22.81 12.49 19.26
CA LEU A 257 -23.38 12.47 17.90
C LEU A 257 -24.79 11.86 17.89
N ALA A 258 -25.07 10.96 18.83
CA ALA A 258 -26.32 10.22 18.92
C ALA A 258 -27.35 10.87 19.85
N LEU A 259 -26.93 11.55 20.92
CA LEU A 259 -27.78 12.01 22.03
C LEU A 259 -29.05 12.76 21.58
N GLN A 260 -28.96 13.61 20.57
CA GLN A 260 -30.11 14.39 20.08
C GLN A 260 -31.16 13.55 19.37
N ARG A 261 -30.87 12.25 19.11
CA ARG A 261 -31.73 11.31 18.37
C ARG A 261 -32.13 10.10 19.21
N LEU A 262 -31.65 10.02 20.48
CA LEU A 262 -31.98 8.96 21.40
C LEU A 262 -33.23 9.33 22.21
N GLU A 263 -34.21 8.48 22.19
CA GLU A 263 -35.34 8.48 23.13
C GLU A 263 -35.12 7.43 24.21
N THR A 264 -34.51 6.29 23.83
CA THR A 264 -34.14 5.18 24.70
C THR A 264 -32.74 4.67 24.41
N PHE A 265 -32.13 3.93 25.32
CA PHE A 265 -30.83 3.29 25.06
C PHE A 265 -30.85 2.29 23.90
N SER A 266 -32.01 1.70 23.59
CA SER A 266 -32.12 0.77 22.45
C SER A 266 -31.95 1.46 21.11
N ASP A 267 -32.19 2.76 21.01
CA ASP A 267 -32.03 3.54 19.78
C ASP A 267 -30.53 3.74 19.44
N PHE A 268 -29.65 3.60 20.43
CA PHE A 268 -28.21 3.80 20.25
C PHE A 268 -27.60 2.80 19.25
N PHE A 269 -27.93 1.51 19.39
CA PHE A 269 -27.30 0.47 18.59
C PHE A 269 -27.63 0.60 17.09
N PRO A 270 -28.89 0.79 16.65
CA PRO A 270 -29.19 1.05 15.24
C PRO A 270 -28.47 2.28 14.68
N LEU A 271 -28.40 3.37 15.46
CA LEU A 271 -27.72 4.60 15.04
C LEU A 271 -26.20 4.44 14.91
N ALA A 272 -25.59 3.69 15.84
CA ALA A 272 -24.15 3.49 15.92
C ALA A 272 -23.68 2.27 15.12
N GLN A 273 -24.57 1.41 14.64
CA GLN A 273 -24.27 0.13 13.99
C GLN A 273 -23.17 0.24 12.93
N PHE A 274 -23.20 1.27 12.12
CA PHE A 274 -22.22 1.42 11.05
C PHE A 274 -20.80 1.65 11.59
N LEU A 275 -20.60 2.19 12.76
CA LEU A 275 -19.29 2.34 13.41
C LEU A 275 -18.81 1.03 14.04
N LEU A 276 -19.72 0.10 14.32
CA LEU A 276 -19.46 -1.19 14.96
C LEU A 276 -19.37 -2.37 13.98
N SER A 277 -19.70 -2.15 12.70
CA SER A 277 -19.64 -3.18 11.66
C SER A 277 -18.44 -3.00 10.74
N GLU A 278 -17.95 -4.08 10.17
CA GLU A 278 -16.90 -4.04 9.12
C GLU A 278 -17.45 -3.39 7.84
N GLN A 279 -18.59 -3.90 7.37
CA GLN A 279 -19.23 -3.44 6.14
C GLN A 279 -20.75 -3.39 6.32
N PRO A 280 -21.41 -2.29 5.92
CA PRO A 280 -22.86 -2.22 5.95
C PRO A 280 -23.46 -3.05 4.82
N GLU A 281 -24.68 -3.54 5.04
CA GLU A 281 -25.53 -4.07 3.98
C GLU A 281 -26.43 -2.94 3.48
N PHE A 282 -26.64 -2.88 2.17
CA PHE A 282 -27.56 -1.94 1.51
C PHE A 282 -28.04 -2.52 0.17
N ASP A 283 -29.20 -2.08 -0.29
CA ASP A 283 -29.68 -2.38 -1.63
C ASP A 283 -29.27 -1.28 -2.63
N LEU A 284 -29.22 -1.64 -3.92
CA LEU A 284 -28.76 -0.75 -4.97
C LEU A 284 -29.71 0.40 -5.25
N GLU A 285 -31.00 0.21 -5.06
CA GLU A 285 -32.02 1.27 -5.27
C GLU A 285 -31.81 2.38 -4.22
N THR A 286 -31.65 1.99 -2.96
CA THR A 286 -31.33 2.92 -1.87
C THR A 286 -30.00 3.62 -2.11
N LEU A 287 -28.96 2.91 -2.59
CA LEU A 287 -27.65 3.47 -2.88
C LEU A 287 -27.70 4.53 -3.99
N THR A 288 -28.36 4.23 -5.11
CA THR A 288 -28.39 5.13 -6.26
C THR A 288 -29.35 6.30 -6.07
N GLY A 289 -30.42 6.08 -5.33
CA GLY A 289 -31.41 7.10 -4.97
C GLY A 289 -31.98 7.83 -6.20
N LYS A 290 -31.82 9.16 -6.22
CA LYS A 290 -32.32 10.04 -7.29
C LYS A 290 -31.25 10.44 -8.31
N LEU A 291 -30.05 9.87 -8.23
CA LEU A 291 -28.96 10.17 -9.15
C LEU A 291 -29.19 9.51 -10.53
N GLN A 292 -28.62 10.10 -11.59
CA GLN A 292 -28.64 9.48 -12.90
C GLN A 292 -27.81 8.18 -12.87
N PRO A 293 -28.14 7.17 -13.70
CA PRO A 293 -27.53 5.83 -13.61
C PRO A 293 -25.99 5.80 -13.71
N ASP A 294 -25.39 6.76 -14.42
CA ASP A 294 -23.94 6.88 -14.61
C ASP A 294 -23.22 7.65 -13.49
N GLN A 295 -23.95 8.38 -12.65
CA GLN A 295 -23.38 9.23 -11.62
C GLN A 295 -22.87 8.48 -10.37
N PRO A 296 -23.57 7.49 -9.80
CA PRO A 296 -23.17 6.88 -8.53
C PRO A 296 -21.75 6.31 -8.56
N ALA A 297 -21.42 5.47 -9.54
CA ALA A 297 -20.13 4.85 -9.67
C ALA A 297 -19.00 5.89 -9.92
N LYS A 298 -19.30 6.92 -10.73
CA LYS A 298 -18.38 8.05 -10.97
C LYS A 298 -18.08 8.81 -9.68
N LEU A 299 -19.12 9.22 -8.94
CA LEU A 299 -19.00 10.02 -7.74
C LEU A 299 -18.30 9.27 -6.60
N LEU A 300 -18.62 8.00 -6.40
CA LEU A 300 -17.93 7.15 -5.43
C LEU A 300 -16.44 7.01 -5.76
N LYS A 301 -16.11 6.89 -7.06
CA LYS A 301 -14.73 6.76 -7.51
C LYS A 301 -13.93 8.05 -7.35
N ILE A 302 -14.53 9.20 -7.65
CA ILE A 302 -13.93 10.52 -7.40
C ILE A 302 -13.69 10.70 -5.90
N ALA A 303 -14.67 10.37 -5.06
CA ALA A 303 -14.51 10.48 -3.62
C ALA A 303 -13.42 9.54 -3.07
N GLU A 304 -13.29 8.33 -3.60
CA GLU A 304 -12.18 7.44 -3.23
C GLU A 304 -10.83 8.12 -3.52
N TRP A 305 -10.66 8.72 -4.69
CA TRP A 305 -9.42 9.39 -5.07
C TRP A 305 -9.14 10.67 -4.27
N GLU A 306 -10.16 11.49 -3.99
CA GLU A 306 -10.00 12.70 -3.20
C GLU A 306 -9.69 12.39 -1.73
N LEU A 307 -10.34 11.36 -1.16
CA LEU A 307 -10.08 10.90 0.20
C LEU A 307 -8.67 10.29 0.35
N GLU A 308 -8.10 9.72 -0.71
CA GLU A 308 -6.70 9.25 -0.70
C GLU A 308 -5.68 10.39 -0.61
N LYS A 309 -6.04 11.62 -0.99
CA LYS A 309 -5.20 12.82 -0.87
C LYS A 309 -5.24 13.46 0.52
N ALA A 310 -6.15 13.03 1.39
CA ALA A 310 -6.34 13.66 2.69
C ALA A 310 -5.10 13.49 3.59
N ASN A 311 -4.45 14.59 3.95
CA ASN A 311 -3.32 14.60 4.89
C ASN A 311 -3.77 14.48 6.35
N HIS A 312 -4.99 14.92 6.65
CA HIS A 312 -5.63 14.82 7.95
C HIS A 312 -7.00 14.15 7.80
N TRP A 313 -7.37 13.34 8.80
CA TRP A 313 -8.64 12.60 8.78
C TRP A 313 -9.55 13.12 9.89
N ASP A 314 -10.08 14.31 9.68
CA ASP A 314 -10.98 15.00 10.60
C ASP A 314 -12.22 15.52 9.87
N ARG A 315 -13.23 15.93 10.66
CA ARG A 315 -14.50 16.45 10.15
C ARG A 315 -14.33 17.58 9.14
N GLN A 316 -13.41 18.52 9.41
CA GLN A 316 -13.24 19.72 8.59
C GLN A 316 -12.66 19.36 7.23
N THR A 317 -11.59 18.57 7.21
CA THR A 317 -10.94 18.07 5.99
C THR A 317 -11.93 17.28 5.14
N LEU A 318 -12.66 16.34 5.76
CA LEU A 318 -13.65 15.51 5.07
C LEU A 318 -14.78 16.38 4.48
N SER A 319 -15.33 17.33 5.27
CA SER A 319 -16.35 18.25 4.78
C SER A 319 -15.88 19.07 3.58
N SER A 320 -14.63 19.56 3.61
CA SER A 320 -14.05 20.36 2.51
C SER A 320 -13.87 19.52 1.24
N ILE A 321 -13.48 18.25 1.36
CA ILE A 321 -13.37 17.33 0.20
C ILE A 321 -14.73 17.15 -0.48
N PHE A 322 -15.79 16.88 0.29
CA PHE A 322 -17.12 16.68 -0.27
C PHE A 322 -17.74 17.98 -0.82
N GLN A 323 -17.41 19.13 -0.22
CA GLN A 323 -17.76 20.43 -0.76
C GLN A 323 -17.11 20.64 -2.13
N ASN A 324 -15.81 20.40 -2.25
CA ASN A 324 -15.07 20.49 -3.50
C ASN A 324 -15.65 19.56 -4.59
N ILE A 325 -16.00 18.31 -4.24
CA ILE A 325 -16.67 17.40 -5.17
C ILE A 325 -18.03 17.97 -5.62
N SER A 326 -18.82 18.49 -4.70
CA SER A 326 -20.13 19.10 -4.98
C SER A 326 -20.00 20.27 -5.97
N GLU A 327 -19.04 21.15 -5.76
CA GLU A 327 -18.77 22.31 -6.61
C GLU A 327 -18.23 21.88 -7.99
N THR A 328 -17.23 21.01 -8.02
CA THR A 328 -16.59 20.54 -9.27
C THR A 328 -17.51 19.71 -10.14
N GLU A 329 -18.36 18.88 -9.56
CA GLU A 329 -19.35 18.06 -10.30
C GLU A 329 -20.69 18.78 -10.52
N GLU A 330 -20.83 20.02 -10.04
CA GLU A 330 -22.06 20.84 -10.15
C GLU A 330 -23.31 20.15 -9.58
N ILE A 331 -23.12 19.32 -8.53
CA ILE A 331 -24.18 18.58 -7.85
C ILE A 331 -24.35 19.13 -6.44
N LYS A 332 -25.54 19.63 -6.11
CA LYS A 332 -25.80 20.17 -4.77
C LYS A 332 -25.55 19.10 -3.69
N LEU A 333 -24.89 19.46 -2.60
CA LEU A 333 -24.58 18.56 -1.50
C LEU A 333 -25.77 17.70 -1.04
N LYS A 334 -26.97 18.28 -0.94
CA LYS A 334 -28.19 17.57 -0.55
C LYS A 334 -28.57 16.40 -1.49
N HIS A 335 -28.09 16.39 -2.73
CA HIS A 335 -28.30 15.32 -3.70
C HIS A 335 -27.11 14.35 -3.74
N LEU A 336 -25.92 14.83 -3.40
CA LEU A 336 -24.69 14.06 -3.33
C LEU A 336 -24.62 13.20 -2.06
N MET A 337 -24.95 13.77 -0.90
CA MET A 337 -24.74 13.15 0.41
C MET A 337 -25.49 11.83 0.63
N PRO A 338 -26.74 11.62 0.17
CA PRO A 338 -27.45 10.35 0.36
C PRO A 338 -26.67 9.14 -0.16
N LEU A 339 -25.99 9.26 -1.32
CA LEU A 339 -25.13 8.22 -1.88
C LEU A 339 -24.06 7.77 -0.86
N PHE A 340 -23.40 8.73 -0.23
CA PHE A 340 -22.34 8.44 0.73
C PHE A 340 -22.87 7.97 2.07
N PHE A 341 -24.03 8.46 2.51
CA PHE A 341 -24.70 7.93 3.70
C PHE A 341 -24.97 6.43 3.53
N VAL A 342 -25.58 6.03 2.43
CA VAL A 342 -25.89 4.63 2.17
C VAL A 342 -24.62 3.79 2.02
N ALA A 343 -23.65 4.24 1.23
CA ALA A 343 -22.39 3.53 1.04
C ALA A 343 -21.64 3.31 2.37
N MET A 344 -21.74 4.26 3.32
CA MET A 344 -21.02 4.21 4.60
C MET A 344 -21.79 3.51 5.71
N SER A 345 -23.10 3.74 5.80
CA SER A 345 -23.92 3.29 6.94
C SER A 345 -24.97 2.23 6.59
N GLY A 346 -25.19 1.97 5.30
CA GLY A 346 -26.26 1.09 4.84
C GLY A 346 -27.65 1.73 4.81
N ALA A 347 -27.79 2.97 5.31
CA ALA A 347 -29.06 3.66 5.43
C ALA A 347 -28.96 5.12 4.94
N PRO A 348 -30.06 5.70 4.41
CA PRO A 348 -30.05 7.09 3.92
C PRO A 348 -29.94 8.12 5.06
N VAL A 349 -30.16 7.72 6.30
CA VAL A 349 -30.05 8.56 7.51
C VAL A 349 -29.32 7.79 8.58
N SER A 350 -28.33 8.42 9.18
CA SER A 350 -27.50 7.87 10.27
C SER A 350 -26.94 9.03 11.12
N LEU A 351 -25.90 8.79 11.92
CA LEU A 351 -25.15 9.83 12.62
C LEU A 351 -24.58 10.86 11.61
N PRO A 352 -24.19 12.07 12.04
CA PRO A 352 -23.57 13.04 11.14
C PRO A 352 -22.41 12.42 10.36
N LEU A 353 -22.45 12.48 9.01
CA LEU A 353 -21.58 11.67 8.15
C LEU A 353 -20.10 11.98 8.38
N PHE A 354 -19.71 13.25 8.38
CA PHE A 354 -18.28 13.61 8.49
C PHE A 354 -17.70 13.27 9.85
N ASP A 355 -18.45 13.43 10.92
CA ASP A 355 -18.08 13.02 12.27
C ASP A 355 -17.97 11.48 12.34
N GLY A 356 -18.93 10.79 11.74
CA GLY A 356 -18.91 9.33 11.63
C GLY A 356 -17.72 8.81 10.83
N LEU A 357 -17.39 9.43 9.69
CA LEU A 357 -16.22 9.08 8.88
C LEU A 357 -14.91 9.35 9.64
N ALA A 358 -14.83 10.45 10.39
CA ALA A 358 -13.66 10.74 11.23
C ALA A 358 -13.42 9.64 12.28
N LEU A 359 -14.48 9.09 12.87
CA LEU A 359 -14.40 7.96 13.80
C LEU A 359 -14.17 6.61 13.12
N LEU A 360 -14.71 6.41 11.92
CA LEU A 360 -14.56 5.19 11.14
C LEU A 360 -13.13 4.96 10.66
N GLY A 361 -12.45 6.04 10.33
CA GLY A 361 -11.09 6.02 9.80
C GLY A 361 -11.00 5.79 8.28
N PRO A 362 -9.82 6.06 7.68
CA PRO A 362 -9.61 6.00 6.23
C PRO A 362 -9.73 4.59 5.65
N ASP A 363 -9.26 3.59 6.37
CA ASP A 363 -9.18 2.21 5.84
C ASP A 363 -10.55 1.57 5.70
N LEU A 364 -11.41 1.65 6.73
CA LEU A 364 -12.79 1.16 6.65
C LEU A 364 -13.63 1.98 5.64
N THR A 365 -13.45 3.30 5.61
CA THR A 365 -14.12 4.16 4.63
C THR A 365 -13.79 3.73 3.20
N ARG A 366 -12.51 3.49 2.89
CA ARG A 366 -12.07 3.03 1.57
C ARG A 366 -12.67 1.68 1.19
N VAL A 367 -12.68 0.73 2.12
CA VAL A 367 -13.26 -0.60 1.87
C VAL A 367 -14.76 -0.52 1.55
N ARG A 368 -15.50 0.33 2.25
CA ARG A 368 -16.93 0.54 2.01
C ARG A 368 -17.22 1.21 0.68
N LEU A 369 -16.44 2.24 0.31
CA LEU A 369 -16.54 2.85 -1.02
C LEU A 369 -16.33 1.81 -2.11
N ARG A 370 -15.30 0.97 -1.98
CA ARG A 370 -15.00 -0.10 -2.94
C ARG A 370 -16.09 -1.16 -3.01
N LYS A 371 -16.68 -1.53 -1.87
CA LYS A 371 -17.85 -2.43 -1.86
C LYS A 371 -18.99 -1.84 -2.69
N ALA A 372 -19.34 -0.57 -2.47
CA ALA A 372 -20.41 0.09 -3.21
C ALA A 372 -20.08 0.19 -4.72
N ILE A 373 -18.86 0.55 -5.09
CA ILE A 373 -18.40 0.58 -6.48
C ILE A 373 -18.49 -0.81 -7.14
N ASN A 374 -18.08 -1.87 -6.43
CA ASN A 374 -18.09 -3.24 -6.95
C ASN A 374 -19.53 -3.73 -7.15
N GLN A 375 -20.44 -3.49 -6.21
CA GLN A 375 -21.86 -3.87 -6.33
C GLN A 375 -22.55 -3.15 -7.51
N LEU A 376 -22.21 -1.87 -7.74
CA LEU A 376 -22.66 -1.16 -8.95
C LEU A 376 -22.08 -1.80 -10.22
N GLY A 377 -20.82 -2.27 -10.18
CA GLY A 377 -20.19 -2.99 -11.29
C GLY A 377 -20.89 -4.29 -11.64
N GLU A 378 -21.20 -5.09 -10.64
CA GLU A 378 -21.89 -6.38 -10.76
C GLU A 378 -23.34 -6.22 -11.29
N SER A 379 -24.00 -5.13 -10.96
CA SER A 379 -25.35 -4.81 -11.43
C SER A 379 -25.40 -4.19 -12.83
N GLY A 380 -24.27 -3.96 -13.48
CA GLY A 380 -24.18 -3.29 -14.78
C GLY A 380 -24.19 -1.76 -14.72
N ASN A 381 -24.30 -1.16 -13.52
CA ASN A 381 -24.28 0.30 -13.32
C ASN A 381 -22.88 0.83 -12.97
N GLY A 382 -21.84 0.02 -13.16
CA GLY A 382 -20.46 0.35 -12.88
C GLY A 382 -19.74 1.02 -14.04
N LEU A 383 -18.52 1.49 -13.78
CA LEU A 383 -17.64 2.05 -14.80
C LEU A 383 -17.00 0.93 -15.64
N SER A 384 -17.16 0.98 -16.96
CA SER A 384 -16.39 0.13 -17.87
C SER A 384 -14.89 0.48 -17.80
N LYS A 385 -14.01 -0.42 -18.27
CA LYS A 385 -12.56 -0.14 -18.36
C LYS A 385 -12.26 1.13 -19.18
N LYS A 386 -13.02 1.38 -20.25
CA LYS A 386 -12.91 2.60 -21.06
C LYS A 386 -13.42 3.82 -20.30
N GLY A 387 -14.56 3.67 -19.62
CA GLY A 387 -15.16 4.71 -18.79
C GLY A 387 -14.23 5.11 -17.63
N LEU A 388 -13.59 4.15 -16.96
CA LEU A 388 -12.64 4.43 -15.88
C LEU A 388 -11.42 5.21 -16.38
N LYS A 389 -10.84 4.86 -17.54
CA LYS A 389 -9.73 5.62 -18.14
C LYS A 389 -10.13 7.04 -18.55
N ALA A 390 -11.35 7.20 -19.10
CA ALA A 390 -11.87 8.52 -19.43
C ALA A 390 -12.09 9.38 -18.17
N LEU A 391 -12.67 8.79 -17.13
CA LEU A 391 -12.85 9.44 -15.83
C LEU A 391 -11.50 9.85 -15.20
N GLU A 392 -10.49 8.99 -15.28
CA GLU A 392 -9.15 9.26 -14.75
C GLU A 392 -8.49 10.46 -15.43
N LYS A 393 -8.65 10.59 -16.76
CA LYS A 393 -8.17 11.73 -17.52
C LYS A 393 -8.92 13.02 -17.17
N ASP A 394 -10.26 12.98 -17.10
CA ASP A 394 -11.10 14.09 -16.68
C ASP A 394 -10.78 14.54 -15.25
N TYR A 395 -10.68 13.58 -14.34
CA TYR A 395 -10.30 13.82 -12.96
C TYR A 395 -8.95 14.55 -12.84
N THR A 396 -7.92 14.09 -13.56
CA THR A 396 -6.59 14.73 -13.52
C THR A 396 -6.65 16.19 -13.99
N ALA A 397 -7.50 16.49 -14.98
CA ALA A 397 -7.68 17.86 -15.47
C ALA A 397 -8.42 18.77 -14.48
N ARG A 398 -9.35 18.23 -13.69
CA ARG A 398 -10.25 19.01 -12.82
C ARG A 398 -9.81 19.04 -11.35
N TYR A 399 -9.19 17.98 -10.85
CA TYR A 399 -8.80 17.78 -9.46
C TYR A 399 -7.28 17.71 -9.25
N GLY A 400 -6.49 17.71 -10.34
CA GLY A 400 -5.05 17.50 -10.29
C GLY A 400 -4.63 16.04 -10.23
N SER A 401 -3.32 15.79 -10.12
CA SER A 401 -2.76 14.43 -10.12
C SER A 401 -3.28 13.61 -8.94
N ARG A 402 -3.44 12.30 -9.18
CA ARG A 402 -3.69 11.32 -8.11
C ARG A 402 -2.42 11.10 -7.30
N ILE A 403 -2.57 10.67 -6.06
CA ILE A 403 -1.48 10.07 -5.30
C ILE A 403 -1.33 8.61 -5.77
N ASP A 404 -0.14 8.28 -6.28
CA ASP A 404 0.20 6.93 -6.77
C ASP A 404 0.56 5.96 -5.65
#